data_8eba6e3dcb663480ee26caf9ee762182
#
_entry.id   8eba6e3dcb663480ee26caf9ee762182
#
_cell.length_a   1.000
_cell.length_b   1.000
_cell.length_c   1.000
_cell.angle_alpha   90.00
_cell.angle_beta   90.00
_cell.angle_gamma   90.00
#
_symmetry.space_group_name_H-M   'P 1'
#
loop_
_entity.id
_entity.type
_entity.pdbx_description
1 polymer ?
#
loop_
_entity_poly.entity_id
_entity_poly.type
_entity_poly.pdbx_seq_one_letter_code
_entity_poly.pdbx_strand_id
1 'polypeptide(L)'
;MLTVADLINIQYIPEITEVSLSLMVDFYEQYLCQRIFIFELADGQKVKLFFKDTSEIFHVSGIDHIYENMPMDGTHFINGIKNKSIDFVSLESLNRAAYNDYVDRIRSLACIDTILKNCEYLWFSDGKIPESTIKVKYLLLKGLDDKNLHLGIDTYKEGKPYFSKTLLVTEGNAATKYIDKAKERLRVVSLEIIDKNNGEVLEKVDRVSAIKKANKIIDELSQKWFEETFPLLIKEYKDVYADVKPNSRKKKEWVSKLSRYLENNQEYIRNEVKVFDPYWTSKIVAEQIRLFAKKKAMCLITDNLAV
;
A
#
# COMPACT_ATOMS: atom_id res chain seq x y z
N MET A 1 8.06 -11.15 21.46
CA MET A 1 8.94 -10.49 20.48
C MET A 1 8.77 -11.25 19.18
N LEU A 2 8.56 -10.53 18.07
CA LEU A 2 8.38 -11.12 16.73
C LEU A 2 9.68 -11.79 16.25
N THR A 3 9.56 -12.63 15.22
CA THR A 3 10.66 -13.30 14.52
C THR A 3 10.75 -12.78 13.07
N VAL A 4 11.80 -13.12 12.34
CA VAL A 4 11.93 -12.79 10.91
C VAL A 4 10.74 -13.33 10.10
N ALA A 5 10.26 -14.52 10.43
CA ALA A 5 9.11 -15.13 9.76
C ALA A 5 7.81 -14.34 9.98
N ASP A 6 7.63 -13.76 11.18
CA ASP A 6 6.44 -12.94 11.50
C ASP A 6 6.44 -11.59 10.75
N LEU A 7 7.61 -11.08 10.34
CA LEU A 7 7.73 -9.85 9.56
C LEU A 7 7.39 -10.04 8.07
N ILE A 8 7.39 -11.30 7.58
CA ILE A 8 7.02 -11.58 6.20
C ILE A 8 5.52 -11.35 6.04
N ASN A 9 5.16 -10.33 5.25
CA ASN A 9 3.77 -9.93 4.99
C ASN A 9 2.98 -9.50 6.25
N ILE A 10 3.64 -8.89 7.24
CA ILE A 10 2.99 -8.33 8.43
C ILE A 10 1.96 -7.27 8.02
N GLN A 11 0.76 -7.28 8.61
CA GLN A 11 -0.36 -6.43 8.20
C GLN A 11 -0.63 -5.25 9.15
N TYR A 12 0.28 -4.96 10.07
CA TYR A 12 0.23 -3.84 11.01
C TYR A 12 1.64 -3.32 11.29
N ILE A 13 1.76 -2.11 11.82
CA ILE A 13 3.04 -1.53 12.24
C ILE A 13 3.33 -2.01 13.67
N PRO A 14 4.37 -2.84 13.89
CA PRO A 14 4.60 -3.43 15.22
C PRO A 14 5.00 -2.38 16.25
N GLU A 15 4.66 -2.62 17.51
CA GLU A 15 5.11 -1.80 18.62
C GLU A 15 6.61 -2.05 18.93
N ILE A 16 7.27 -1.06 19.57
CA ILE A 16 8.70 -1.18 19.94
C ILE A 16 8.96 -2.41 20.81
N THR A 17 7.99 -2.79 21.65
CA THR A 17 8.06 -3.98 22.51
C THR A 17 8.00 -5.30 21.75
N GLU A 18 7.51 -5.29 20.52
CA GLU A 18 7.37 -6.47 19.67
C GLU A 18 8.59 -6.70 18.77
N VAL A 19 9.38 -5.64 18.50
CA VAL A 19 10.53 -5.67 17.58
C VAL A 19 11.81 -5.17 18.25
N SER A 20 12.95 -5.49 17.65
CA SER A 20 14.25 -4.95 18.02
C SER A 20 15.02 -4.50 16.78
N LEU A 21 16.02 -3.65 16.94
CA LEU A 21 16.91 -3.29 15.82
C LEU A 21 17.66 -4.53 15.28
N SER A 22 18.03 -5.48 16.16
CA SER A 22 18.65 -6.74 15.74
C SER A 22 17.72 -7.57 14.86
N LEU A 23 16.43 -7.68 15.21
CA LEU A 23 15.43 -8.36 14.38
C LEU A 23 15.32 -7.70 13.00
N MET A 24 15.36 -6.36 12.92
CA MET A 24 15.29 -5.65 11.65
C MET A 24 16.53 -5.90 10.78
N VAL A 25 17.72 -5.94 11.39
CA VAL A 25 18.98 -6.32 10.72
C VAL A 25 18.88 -7.76 10.20
N ASP A 26 18.42 -8.69 11.02
CA ASP A 26 18.23 -10.10 10.61
C ASP A 26 17.22 -10.23 9.47
N PHE A 27 16.12 -9.49 9.51
CA PHE A 27 15.13 -9.46 8.43
C PHE A 27 15.72 -8.94 7.11
N TYR A 28 16.50 -7.86 7.16
CA TYR A 28 17.22 -7.37 5.99
C TYR A 28 18.21 -8.40 5.46
N GLU A 29 19.07 -8.96 6.33
CA GLU A 29 20.16 -9.87 5.96
C GLU A 29 19.65 -11.20 5.42
N GLN A 30 18.69 -11.81 6.12
CA GLN A 30 18.20 -13.16 5.81
C GLN A 30 17.07 -13.18 4.78
N TYR A 31 16.31 -12.08 4.65
CA TYR A 31 15.15 -12.04 3.78
C TYR A 31 15.30 -11.05 2.63
N LEU A 32 15.41 -9.75 2.90
CA LEU A 32 15.39 -8.73 1.85
C LEU A 32 16.64 -8.76 0.96
N CYS A 33 17.83 -8.85 1.55
CA CYS A 33 19.10 -8.87 0.81
C CYS A 33 19.34 -10.14 -0.02
N GLN A 34 18.59 -11.22 0.28
CA GLN A 34 18.68 -12.48 -0.46
C GLN A 34 17.74 -12.52 -1.68
N ARG A 35 16.94 -11.47 -1.91
CA ARG A 35 15.89 -11.45 -2.92
C ARG A 35 16.02 -10.29 -3.88
N ILE A 36 15.46 -10.49 -5.07
CA ILE A 36 15.24 -9.45 -6.06
C ILE A 36 13.75 -9.42 -6.34
N PHE A 37 13.16 -8.22 -6.29
CA PHE A 37 11.77 -7.96 -6.54
C PHE A 37 11.60 -7.35 -7.92
N ILE A 38 10.87 -8.03 -8.81
CA ILE A 38 10.67 -7.59 -10.19
C ILE A 38 9.20 -7.23 -10.37
N PHE A 39 8.92 -5.94 -10.41
CA PHE A 39 7.59 -5.41 -10.71
C PHE A 39 7.43 -5.31 -12.22
N GLU A 40 6.39 -5.91 -12.77
CA GLU A 40 5.95 -5.69 -14.13
C GLU A 40 4.82 -4.64 -14.13
N LEU A 41 4.96 -3.64 -14.97
CA LEU A 41 4.02 -2.54 -15.08
C LEU A 41 3.05 -2.77 -16.25
N ALA A 42 1.91 -2.08 -16.24
CA ALA A 42 0.87 -2.24 -17.26
C ALA A 42 1.32 -1.86 -18.69
N ASP A 43 2.38 -1.05 -18.81
CA ASP A 43 3.01 -0.70 -20.09
C ASP A 43 4.08 -1.71 -20.54
N GLY A 44 4.29 -2.79 -19.80
CA GLY A 44 5.29 -3.83 -20.05
C GLY A 44 6.69 -3.51 -19.49
N GLN A 45 6.91 -2.33 -18.90
CA GLN A 45 8.17 -2.01 -18.25
C GLN A 45 8.39 -2.91 -17.04
N LYS A 46 9.65 -3.30 -16.79
CA LYS A 46 10.04 -4.04 -15.58
C LYS A 46 10.93 -3.18 -14.69
N VAL A 47 10.52 -3.04 -13.43
CA VAL A 47 11.27 -2.37 -12.37
C VAL A 47 11.87 -3.42 -11.46
N LYS A 48 13.20 -3.53 -11.47
CA LYS A 48 13.95 -4.52 -10.68
C LYS A 48 14.53 -3.85 -9.45
N LEU A 49 14.03 -4.19 -8.27
CA LEU A 49 14.47 -3.68 -6.98
C LEU A 49 15.29 -4.74 -6.25
N PHE A 50 16.39 -4.34 -5.64
CA PHE A 50 17.17 -5.17 -4.72
C PHE A 50 17.61 -4.37 -3.50
N PHE A 51 17.87 -5.05 -2.41
CA PHE A 51 18.48 -4.51 -1.21
C PHE A 51 19.96 -4.91 -1.22
N LYS A 52 20.84 -3.90 -1.12
CA LYS A 52 22.27 -4.11 -1.31
C LYS A 52 22.86 -4.86 -0.13
N ASP A 53 22.73 -4.26 1.05
CA ASP A 53 23.21 -4.79 2.32
C ASP A 53 22.47 -4.11 3.49
N THR A 54 22.74 -4.59 4.70
CA THR A 54 22.08 -4.09 5.92
C THR A 54 22.43 -2.64 6.28
N SER A 55 23.51 -2.08 5.73
CA SER A 55 23.88 -0.69 6.01
C SER A 55 22.88 0.32 5.47
N GLU A 56 22.06 -0.07 4.48
CA GLU A 56 20.97 0.75 3.95
C GLU A 56 19.93 1.11 5.02
N ILE A 57 19.75 0.26 6.05
CA ILE A 57 18.81 0.50 7.17
C ILE A 57 19.05 1.89 7.76
N PHE A 58 20.30 2.30 7.91
CA PHE A 58 20.68 3.57 8.53
C PHE A 58 20.02 4.79 7.87
N HIS A 59 20.01 4.83 6.55
CA HIS A 59 19.40 5.92 5.80
C HIS A 59 17.91 5.66 5.48
N VAL A 60 17.54 4.42 5.15
CA VAL A 60 16.16 4.09 4.82
C VAL A 60 15.23 4.38 5.98
N SER A 61 15.65 4.11 7.22
CA SER A 61 14.89 4.35 8.44
C SER A 61 14.92 5.80 8.93
N GLY A 62 15.86 6.62 8.47
CA GLY A 62 16.10 7.97 9.00
C GLY A 62 16.90 8.01 10.31
N ILE A 63 17.53 6.91 10.69
CA ILE A 63 18.41 6.85 11.88
C ILE A 63 19.59 7.79 11.73
N ASP A 64 20.07 8.04 10.51
CA ASP A 64 21.11 9.04 10.23
C ASP A 64 20.78 10.43 10.77
N HIS A 65 19.52 10.81 10.86
CA HIS A 65 19.08 12.07 11.48
C HIS A 65 19.18 12.06 13.02
N ILE A 66 19.13 10.89 13.66
CA ILE A 66 19.35 10.76 15.11
C ILE A 66 20.82 11.01 15.45
N TYR A 67 21.71 10.62 14.52
CA TYR A 67 23.16 10.81 14.60
C TYR A 67 23.64 12.11 13.97
N GLU A 68 22.75 13.07 13.70
CA GLU A 68 23.11 14.34 13.11
C GLU A 68 24.30 14.98 13.87
N ASN A 69 25.34 15.36 13.10
CA ASN A 69 26.61 15.90 13.62
C ASN A 69 27.51 14.90 14.36
N MET A 70 27.24 13.60 14.30
CA MET A 70 28.11 12.56 14.85
C MET A 70 28.76 11.73 13.74
N PRO A 71 30.00 11.25 13.90
CA PRO A 71 30.69 10.43 12.91
C PRO A 71 30.16 8.99 12.94
N MET A 72 28.94 8.78 12.44
CA MET A 72 28.29 7.47 12.32
C MET A 72 27.95 7.19 10.87
N ASP A 73 28.29 6.01 10.38
CA ASP A 73 27.84 5.49 9.09
C ASP A 73 27.05 4.18 9.25
N GLY A 74 26.43 3.72 8.18
CA GLY A 74 25.59 2.53 8.23
C GLY A 74 26.35 1.28 8.66
N THR A 75 27.63 1.12 8.32
CA THR A 75 28.45 -0.04 8.70
C THR A 75 28.76 -0.05 10.20
N HIS A 76 29.18 1.08 10.74
CA HIS A 76 29.41 1.23 12.18
C HIS A 76 28.12 1.04 12.97
N PHE A 77 27.00 1.59 12.48
CA PHE A 77 25.69 1.42 13.08
C PHE A 77 25.29 -0.07 13.16
N ILE A 78 25.37 -0.82 12.07
CA ILE A 78 25.05 -2.26 12.05
C ILE A 78 25.96 -3.06 12.96
N ASN A 79 27.25 -2.75 13.01
CA ASN A 79 28.19 -3.39 13.94
C ASN A 79 27.80 -3.11 15.40
N GLY A 80 27.35 -1.89 15.70
CA GLY A 80 26.85 -1.52 17.02
C GLY A 80 25.61 -2.33 17.43
N ILE A 81 24.69 -2.59 16.51
CA ILE A 81 23.53 -3.46 16.76
C ILE A 81 23.97 -4.91 16.99
N LYS A 82 24.83 -5.46 16.11
CA LYS A 82 25.31 -6.85 16.19
C LYS A 82 26.08 -7.12 17.50
N ASN A 83 26.82 -6.14 18.00
CA ASN A 83 27.53 -6.26 19.30
C ASN A 83 26.71 -5.78 20.52
N LYS A 84 25.42 -5.44 20.32
CA LYS A 84 24.45 -5.02 21.32
C LYS A 84 24.79 -3.68 22.02
N SER A 85 25.61 -2.84 21.42
CA SER A 85 25.90 -1.48 21.94
C SER A 85 24.87 -0.45 21.45
N ILE A 86 24.08 -0.78 20.43
CA ILE A 86 23.02 0.07 19.88
C ILE A 86 21.69 -0.69 19.88
N ASP A 87 20.69 -0.10 20.52
CA ASP A 87 19.31 -0.53 20.60
C ASP A 87 18.36 0.68 20.60
N PHE A 88 17.04 0.49 20.73
CA PHE A 88 16.08 1.59 20.80
C PHE A 88 16.30 2.53 21.97
N VAL A 89 16.74 2.00 23.14
CA VAL A 89 16.98 2.79 24.34
C VAL A 89 18.20 3.70 24.15
N SER A 90 19.27 3.19 23.54
CA SER A 90 20.46 3.97 23.22
C SER A 90 20.18 5.05 22.18
N LEU A 91 19.33 4.78 21.15
CA LEU A 91 18.90 5.78 20.18
C LEU A 91 18.08 6.91 20.82
N GLU A 92 17.12 6.57 21.70
CA GLU A 92 16.33 7.55 22.43
C GLU A 92 17.22 8.41 23.34
N SER A 93 18.15 7.78 24.04
CA SER A 93 19.07 8.46 24.94
C SER A 93 20.04 9.39 24.21
N LEU A 94 20.41 9.04 22.97
CA LEU A 94 21.32 9.83 22.15
C LEU A 94 20.71 11.16 21.71
N ASN A 95 19.49 11.12 21.17
CA ASN A 95 18.76 12.30 20.70
C ASN A 95 17.25 12.03 20.73
N ARG A 96 16.64 12.29 21.90
CA ARG A 96 15.23 12.01 22.14
C ARG A 96 14.29 12.74 21.18
N ALA A 97 14.61 13.98 20.82
CA ALA A 97 13.76 14.76 19.92
C ALA A 97 13.73 14.12 18.51
N ALA A 98 14.89 13.88 17.93
CA ALA A 98 14.99 13.21 16.63
C ALA A 98 14.45 11.78 16.70
N TYR A 99 14.69 11.04 17.79
CA TYR A 99 14.13 9.70 17.97
C TYR A 99 12.60 9.71 17.88
N ASN A 100 11.92 10.63 18.56
CA ASN A 100 10.46 10.75 18.51
C ASN A 100 9.96 11.05 17.11
N ASP A 101 10.70 11.84 16.32
CA ASP A 101 10.33 12.17 14.93
C ASP A 101 10.49 10.98 13.97
N TYR A 102 11.40 10.04 14.26
CA TYR A 102 11.76 8.94 13.36
C TYR A 102 11.38 7.55 13.85
N VAL A 103 10.93 7.37 15.10
CA VAL A 103 10.63 6.05 15.67
C VAL A 103 9.59 5.25 14.88
N ASP A 104 8.54 5.91 14.40
CA ASP A 104 7.53 5.28 13.56
C ASP A 104 8.09 4.80 12.22
N ARG A 105 9.01 5.57 11.65
CA ARG A 105 9.71 5.20 10.43
C ARG A 105 10.64 4.00 10.66
N ILE A 106 11.33 3.96 11.81
CA ILE A 106 12.18 2.83 12.19
C ILE A 106 11.33 1.56 12.38
N ARG A 107 10.22 1.63 13.11
CA ARG A 107 9.29 0.50 13.30
C ARG A 107 8.74 -0.01 11.98
N SER A 108 8.42 0.88 11.07
CA SER A 108 7.87 0.56 9.75
C SER A 108 8.83 -0.17 8.81
N LEU A 109 10.14 -0.28 9.15
CA LEU A 109 11.05 -1.17 8.42
C LEU A 109 10.57 -2.62 8.41
N ALA A 110 9.90 -3.07 9.48
CA ALA A 110 9.28 -4.38 9.58
C ALA A 110 8.22 -4.63 8.49
N CYS A 111 7.64 -3.56 7.92
CA CYS A 111 6.56 -3.64 6.94
C CYS A 111 7.05 -3.58 5.49
N ILE A 112 8.36 -3.59 5.21
CA ILE A 112 8.88 -3.43 3.85
C ILE A 112 8.36 -4.53 2.91
N ASP A 113 8.36 -5.80 3.32
CA ASP A 113 7.84 -6.90 2.49
C ASP A 113 6.36 -6.69 2.16
N THR A 114 5.58 -6.24 3.13
CA THR A 114 4.17 -5.90 2.94
C THR A 114 3.97 -4.76 1.95
N ILE A 115 4.82 -3.72 1.99
CA ILE A 115 4.77 -2.63 1.00
C ILE A 115 5.06 -3.20 -0.39
N LEU A 116 6.12 -4.00 -0.55
CA LEU A 116 6.53 -4.57 -1.83
C LEU A 116 5.46 -5.48 -2.42
N LYS A 117 4.90 -6.37 -1.62
CA LYS A 117 3.88 -7.33 -2.06
C LYS A 117 2.52 -6.70 -2.34
N ASN A 118 2.19 -5.59 -1.71
CA ASN A 118 0.85 -4.99 -1.77
C ASN A 118 0.78 -3.63 -2.48
N CYS A 119 1.90 -3.05 -2.94
CA CYS A 119 1.84 -1.81 -3.71
C CYS A 119 1.13 -2.03 -5.05
N GLU A 120 0.13 -1.19 -5.35
CA GLU A 120 -0.67 -1.27 -6.56
C GLU A 120 -0.08 -0.46 -7.70
N TYR A 121 0.64 0.58 -7.34
CA TYR A 121 1.22 1.54 -8.26
C TYR A 121 2.63 1.90 -7.83
N LEU A 122 3.49 2.11 -8.82
CA LEU A 122 4.71 2.88 -8.66
C LEU A 122 4.39 4.34 -9.02
N TRP A 123 4.58 5.24 -8.06
CA TRP A 123 4.34 6.67 -8.26
C TRP A 123 5.62 7.34 -8.72
N PHE A 124 5.64 7.77 -9.97
CA PHE A 124 6.81 8.39 -10.58
C PHE A 124 6.93 9.86 -10.15
N SER A 125 8.07 10.24 -9.59
CA SER A 125 8.31 11.58 -9.05
C SER A 125 9.38 12.39 -9.80
N ASP A 126 9.96 11.84 -10.87
CA ASP A 126 11.06 12.46 -11.64
C ASP A 126 12.26 12.88 -10.75
N GLY A 127 12.55 12.07 -9.74
CA GLY A 127 13.70 12.24 -8.85
C GLY A 127 13.49 13.28 -7.74
N LYS A 128 12.42 14.06 -7.71
CA LYS A 128 12.16 15.05 -6.65
C LYS A 128 10.73 14.97 -6.16
N ILE A 129 10.57 14.71 -4.87
CA ILE A 129 9.28 14.82 -4.20
C ILE A 129 9.03 16.29 -3.90
N PRO A 130 7.90 16.88 -4.35
CA PRO A 130 7.58 18.27 -4.08
C PRO A 130 7.59 18.61 -2.58
N GLU A 131 8.12 19.77 -2.23
CA GLU A 131 8.23 20.26 -0.84
C GLU A 131 9.06 19.34 0.08
N SER A 132 9.96 18.54 -0.51
CA SER A 132 10.87 17.63 0.20
C SER A 132 12.28 17.72 -0.36
N THR A 133 13.27 17.48 0.47
CA THR A 133 14.69 17.30 0.04
C THR A 133 14.93 15.92 -0.56
N ILE A 134 13.95 15.02 -0.43
CA ILE A 134 14.05 13.63 -0.86
C ILE A 134 13.96 13.56 -2.39
N LYS A 135 14.94 12.88 -2.99
CA LYS A 135 14.97 12.59 -4.42
C LYS A 135 14.89 11.10 -4.62
N VAL A 136 13.81 10.61 -5.23
CA VAL A 136 13.58 9.21 -5.57
C VAL A 136 12.93 9.11 -6.95
N LYS A 137 13.15 8.01 -7.63
CA LYS A 137 12.53 7.77 -8.94
C LYS A 137 11.08 7.34 -8.79
N TYR A 138 10.83 6.41 -7.87
CA TYR A 138 9.49 5.90 -7.59
C TYR A 138 9.20 5.88 -6.09
N LEU A 139 7.91 6.00 -5.76
CA LEU A 139 7.35 5.74 -4.44
C LEU A 139 6.39 4.55 -4.52
N LEU A 140 6.58 3.60 -3.63
CA LEU A 140 5.65 2.50 -3.37
C LEU A 140 4.84 2.87 -2.14
N LEU A 141 3.52 2.73 -2.21
CA LEU A 141 2.61 3.12 -1.12
C LEU A 141 1.86 1.91 -0.58
N LYS A 142 1.78 1.83 0.74
CA LYS A 142 0.87 0.93 1.45
C LYS A 142 0.28 1.62 2.68
N GLY A 143 -1.05 1.61 2.79
CA GLY A 143 -1.75 1.98 4.02
C GLY A 143 -1.74 0.81 5.00
N LEU A 144 -1.33 1.04 6.24
CA LEU A 144 -1.40 0.13 7.38
C LEU A 144 -1.87 0.91 8.60
N ASP A 145 -2.83 0.35 9.33
CA ASP A 145 -3.49 1.02 10.44
C ASP A 145 -4.04 2.39 9.99
N ASP A 146 -3.72 3.46 10.69
CA ASP A 146 -4.06 4.85 10.35
C ASP A 146 -2.95 5.58 9.58
N LYS A 147 -1.85 4.88 9.22
CA LYS A 147 -0.66 5.45 8.59
C LYS A 147 -0.49 4.99 7.14
N ASN A 148 0.17 5.83 6.35
CA ASN A 148 0.60 5.49 5.00
C ASN A 148 2.12 5.40 4.95
N LEU A 149 2.61 4.24 4.54
CA LEU A 149 4.02 3.94 4.38
C LEU A 149 4.42 4.15 2.92
N HIS A 150 5.46 4.94 2.69
CA HIS A 150 5.99 5.25 1.37
C HIS A 150 7.44 4.77 1.28
N LEU A 151 7.69 3.69 0.54
CA LEU A 151 9.06 3.27 0.24
C LEU A 151 9.55 3.97 -1.02
N GLY A 152 10.54 4.85 -0.86
CA GLY A 152 11.20 5.52 -1.96
C GLY A 152 12.33 4.65 -2.53
N ILE A 153 12.31 4.44 -3.84
CA ILE A 153 13.36 3.71 -4.55
C ILE A 153 14.00 4.58 -5.63
N ASP A 154 15.28 4.38 -5.84
CA ASP A 154 16.08 5.14 -6.80
C ASP A 154 17.04 4.24 -7.58
N THR A 155 17.67 4.75 -8.61
CA THR A 155 18.70 4.06 -9.39
C THR A 155 19.88 4.99 -9.62
N TYR A 156 21.09 4.43 -9.62
CA TYR A 156 22.30 5.21 -9.92
C TYR A 156 22.39 5.63 -11.38
N LYS A 157 21.77 4.86 -12.28
CA LYS A 157 21.79 5.11 -13.72
C LYS A 157 20.57 4.44 -14.35
N GLU A 158 20.03 5.07 -15.39
CA GLU A 158 18.96 4.50 -16.20
C GLU A 158 19.33 3.09 -16.73
N GLY A 159 18.37 2.16 -16.69
CA GLY A 159 18.57 0.75 -17.06
C GLY A 159 19.29 -0.10 -16.01
N LYS A 160 19.69 0.45 -14.88
CA LYS A 160 20.24 -0.31 -13.75
C LYS A 160 19.13 -0.66 -12.74
N PRO A 161 19.33 -1.71 -11.94
CA PRO A 161 18.40 -2.05 -10.88
C PRO A 161 18.21 -0.89 -9.90
N TYR A 162 17.03 -0.87 -9.26
CA TYR A 162 16.68 0.07 -8.22
C TYR A 162 17.13 -0.44 -6.84
N PHE A 163 17.33 0.47 -5.92
CA PHE A 163 17.65 0.20 -4.51
C PHE A 163 16.71 1.01 -3.61
N SER A 164 16.52 0.56 -2.37
CA SER A 164 15.76 1.30 -1.36
C SER A 164 16.54 2.53 -0.91
N LYS A 165 15.89 3.69 -0.86
CA LYS A 165 16.55 4.95 -0.50
C LYS A 165 15.99 5.57 0.75
N THR A 166 14.69 5.48 0.95
CA THR A 166 14.00 6.10 2.09
C THR A 166 12.67 5.43 2.35
N LEU A 167 12.28 5.35 3.61
CA LEU A 167 10.94 4.98 4.04
C LEU A 167 10.33 6.20 4.73
N LEU A 168 9.13 6.60 4.33
CA LEU A 168 8.42 7.75 4.90
C LEU A 168 7.12 7.26 5.49
N VAL A 169 6.71 7.88 6.58
CA VAL A 169 5.44 7.61 7.25
C VAL A 169 4.62 8.89 7.25
N THR A 170 3.35 8.80 6.87
CA THR A 170 2.40 9.91 6.90
C THR A 170 1.08 9.45 7.49
N GLU A 171 0.33 10.36 8.10
CA GLU A 171 -0.98 10.10 8.70
C GLU A 171 -1.96 11.24 8.44
N GLY A 172 -3.24 10.99 8.67
CA GLY A 172 -4.29 11.99 8.60
C GLY A 172 -4.31 12.75 7.28
N ASN A 173 -4.37 14.07 7.35
CA ASN A 173 -4.43 14.96 6.18
C ASN A 173 -3.14 14.96 5.33
N ALA A 174 -2.04 14.46 5.86
CA ALA A 174 -0.77 14.33 5.13
C ALA A 174 -0.63 12.98 4.40
N ALA A 175 -1.64 12.11 4.48
CA ALA A 175 -1.59 10.74 3.95
C ALA A 175 -1.12 10.65 2.50
N THR A 176 -1.52 11.59 1.65
CA THR A 176 -1.21 11.63 0.22
C THR A 176 -0.13 12.65 -0.16
N LYS A 177 0.44 13.37 0.81
CA LYS A 177 1.39 14.47 0.62
C LYS A 177 2.48 14.20 -0.43
N TYR A 178 3.03 12.99 -0.44
CA TYR A 178 4.14 12.64 -1.32
C TYR A 178 3.70 12.14 -2.70
N ILE A 179 2.44 11.74 -2.87
CA ILE A 179 1.92 11.16 -4.10
C ILE A 179 0.96 12.08 -4.85
N ASP A 180 0.35 13.08 -4.19
CA ASP A 180 -0.61 14.00 -4.83
C ASP A 180 -0.01 14.78 -6.00
N LYS A 181 1.29 15.04 -5.94
CA LYS A 181 2.03 15.77 -6.97
C LYS A 181 2.92 14.85 -7.83
N ALA A 182 2.72 13.54 -7.74
CA ALA A 182 3.41 12.60 -8.62
C ALA A 182 3.01 12.86 -10.07
N LYS A 183 3.98 12.84 -10.99
CA LYS A 183 3.73 13.10 -12.41
C LYS A 183 2.88 12.00 -13.05
N GLU A 184 3.09 10.77 -12.61
CA GLU A 184 2.45 9.60 -13.17
C GLU A 184 2.32 8.50 -12.13
N ARG A 185 1.27 7.69 -12.26
CA ARG A 185 1.12 6.44 -11.53
C ARG A 185 1.15 5.26 -12.50
N LEU A 186 2.08 4.36 -12.31
CA LEU A 186 2.29 3.19 -13.14
C LEU A 186 1.73 1.97 -12.42
N ARG A 187 0.72 1.34 -13.01
CA ARG A 187 0.06 0.19 -12.39
C ARG A 187 0.96 -1.04 -12.40
N VAL A 188 1.10 -1.69 -11.25
CA VAL A 188 1.78 -2.99 -11.11
C VAL A 188 0.82 -4.10 -11.52
N VAL A 189 1.18 -4.91 -12.51
CA VAL A 189 0.37 -6.03 -13.00
C VAL A 189 0.87 -7.39 -12.51
N SER A 190 2.16 -7.50 -12.19
CA SER A 190 2.73 -8.66 -11.53
C SER A 190 3.93 -8.30 -10.67
N LEU A 191 4.24 -9.15 -9.69
CA LEU A 191 5.47 -9.12 -8.92
C LEU A 191 6.07 -10.52 -8.93
N GLU A 192 7.33 -10.64 -9.36
CA GLU A 192 8.15 -11.83 -9.18
C GLU A 192 9.20 -11.56 -8.11
N ILE A 193 9.34 -12.49 -7.18
CA ILE A 193 10.39 -12.49 -6.16
C ILE A 193 11.33 -13.64 -6.50
N ILE A 194 12.58 -13.32 -6.77
CA ILE A 194 13.58 -14.32 -7.15
C ILE A 194 14.72 -14.38 -6.13
N ASP A 195 15.28 -15.55 -5.93
CA ASP A 195 16.51 -15.72 -5.16
C ASP A 195 17.67 -15.00 -5.87
N LYS A 196 18.40 -14.17 -5.12
CA LYS A 196 19.49 -13.35 -5.66
C LYS A 196 20.68 -14.18 -6.09
N ASN A 197 20.89 -15.35 -5.50
CA ASN A 197 22.10 -16.18 -5.69
C ASN A 197 21.96 -17.11 -6.87
N ASN A 198 20.80 -17.75 -7.05
CA ASN A 198 20.59 -18.76 -8.09
C ASN A 198 19.57 -18.34 -9.17
N GLY A 199 18.84 -17.22 -8.96
CA GLY A 199 17.85 -16.72 -9.92
C GLY A 199 16.54 -17.52 -9.93
N GLU A 200 16.32 -18.41 -8.96
CA GLU A 200 15.08 -19.20 -8.84
C GLU A 200 13.91 -18.30 -8.46
N VAL A 201 12.74 -18.51 -9.10
CA VAL A 201 11.52 -17.81 -8.74
C VAL A 201 10.98 -18.39 -7.44
N LEU A 202 11.04 -17.61 -6.36
CA LEU A 202 10.53 -17.99 -5.05
C LEU A 202 9.03 -17.75 -4.91
N GLU A 203 8.55 -16.66 -5.51
CA GLU A 203 7.14 -16.27 -5.42
C GLU A 203 6.74 -15.45 -6.65
N LYS A 204 5.50 -15.64 -7.11
CA LYS A 204 4.91 -14.86 -8.19
C LYS A 204 3.50 -14.43 -7.84
N VAL A 205 3.25 -13.13 -7.87
CA VAL A 205 1.94 -12.53 -7.66
C VAL A 205 1.43 -11.97 -8.99
N ASP A 206 0.45 -12.65 -9.59
CA ASP A 206 -0.25 -12.16 -10.80
C ASP A 206 -1.47 -11.34 -10.37
N ARG A 207 -1.31 -10.02 -10.46
CA ARG A 207 -2.36 -9.07 -10.06
C ARG A 207 -3.45 -8.93 -11.11
N VAL A 208 -3.17 -9.20 -12.38
CA VAL A 208 -4.18 -9.10 -13.46
C VAL A 208 -5.23 -10.20 -13.29
N SER A 209 -4.80 -11.43 -13.09
CA SER A 209 -5.69 -12.56 -12.84
C SER A 209 -6.44 -12.40 -11.52
N ALA A 210 -5.75 -11.96 -10.46
CA ALA A 210 -6.36 -11.68 -9.16
C ALA A 210 -7.42 -10.56 -9.26
N ILE A 211 -7.13 -9.47 -9.96
CA ILE A 211 -8.07 -8.38 -10.20
C ILE A 211 -9.30 -8.87 -10.99
N LYS A 212 -9.10 -9.64 -12.08
CA LYS A 212 -10.20 -10.19 -12.86
C LYS A 212 -11.08 -11.10 -12.03
N LYS A 213 -10.47 -11.98 -11.23
CA LYS A 213 -11.17 -12.89 -10.32
C LYS A 213 -11.97 -12.13 -9.26
N ALA A 214 -11.35 -11.12 -8.61
CA ALA A 214 -12.01 -10.29 -7.64
C ALA A 214 -13.17 -9.48 -8.25
N ASN A 215 -13.00 -8.90 -9.44
CA ASN A 215 -14.08 -8.20 -10.14
C ASN A 215 -15.26 -9.14 -10.43
N LYS A 216 -14.99 -10.38 -10.86
CA LYS A 216 -16.03 -11.38 -11.09
C LYS A 216 -16.79 -11.68 -9.80
N ILE A 217 -16.10 -11.89 -8.68
CA ILE A 217 -16.72 -12.13 -7.38
C ILE A 217 -17.54 -10.90 -6.94
N ILE A 218 -17.02 -9.69 -7.11
CA ILE A 218 -17.73 -8.46 -6.79
C ILE A 218 -19.02 -8.36 -7.62
N ASP A 219 -18.94 -8.67 -8.90
CA ASP A 219 -20.11 -8.65 -9.77
C ASP A 219 -21.17 -9.68 -9.34
N GLU A 220 -20.76 -10.92 -9.04
CA GLU A 220 -21.66 -12.00 -8.60
C GLU A 220 -22.32 -11.68 -7.25
N LEU A 221 -21.52 -11.26 -6.24
CA LEU A 221 -22.04 -10.88 -4.92
C LEU A 221 -22.93 -9.64 -4.98
N SER A 222 -22.54 -8.65 -5.78
CA SER A 222 -23.32 -7.44 -5.93
C SER A 222 -24.63 -7.71 -6.67
N GLN A 223 -24.63 -8.59 -7.67
CA GLN A 223 -25.84 -8.98 -8.37
C GLN A 223 -26.81 -9.70 -7.42
N LYS A 224 -26.33 -10.72 -6.69
CA LYS A 224 -27.14 -11.45 -5.71
C LYS A 224 -27.75 -10.52 -4.68
N TRP A 225 -26.91 -9.72 -4.04
CA TRP A 225 -27.35 -8.76 -3.03
C TRP A 225 -28.33 -7.73 -3.58
N PHE A 226 -28.09 -7.29 -4.82
CA PHE A 226 -28.96 -6.39 -5.52
C PHE A 226 -30.35 -7.00 -5.82
N GLU A 227 -30.42 -8.27 -6.24
CA GLU A 227 -31.68 -8.98 -6.46
C GLU A 227 -32.51 -9.11 -5.17
N GLU A 228 -31.86 -9.29 -4.03
CA GLU A 228 -32.52 -9.36 -2.72
C GLU A 228 -33.03 -8.00 -2.23
N THR A 229 -32.32 -6.91 -2.52
CA THR A 229 -32.59 -5.59 -1.94
C THR A 229 -33.34 -4.66 -2.89
N PHE A 230 -33.14 -4.83 -4.18
CA PHE A 230 -33.71 -3.95 -5.20
C PHE A 230 -35.26 -3.87 -5.19
N PRO A 231 -36.02 -4.96 -4.99
CA PRO A 231 -37.48 -4.86 -4.89
C PRO A 231 -37.95 -3.93 -3.77
N LEU A 232 -37.23 -3.89 -2.65
CA LEU A 232 -37.54 -3.01 -1.53
C LEU A 232 -37.26 -1.54 -1.88
N LEU A 233 -36.13 -1.28 -2.55
CA LEU A 233 -35.74 0.05 -3.01
C LEU A 233 -36.68 0.58 -4.09
N ILE A 234 -37.15 -0.27 -5.00
CA ILE A 234 -38.14 0.11 -6.03
C ILE A 234 -39.48 0.45 -5.39
N LYS A 235 -39.91 -0.31 -4.38
CA LYS A 235 -41.10 0.02 -3.62
C LYS A 235 -40.99 1.39 -2.97
N GLU A 236 -39.89 1.65 -2.24
CA GLU A 236 -39.61 2.96 -1.64
C GLU A 236 -39.61 4.07 -2.71
N TYR A 237 -38.98 3.81 -3.87
CA TYR A 237 -38.94 4.76 -4.98
C TYR A 237 -40.34 5.08 -5.51
N LYS A 238 -41.18 4.08 -5.76
CA LYS A 238 -42.56 4.26 -6.24
C LYS A 238 -43.41 5.04 -5.25
N ASP A 239 -43.27 4.75 -3.96
CA ASP A 239 -44.04 5.40 -2.91
C ASP A 239 -43.62 6.88 -2.70
N VAL A 240 -42.34 7.19 -2.85
CA VAL A 240 -41.80 8.54 -2.57
C VAL A 240 -41.64 9.41 -3.80
N TYR A 241 -41.46 8.81 -4.98
CA TYR A 241 -41.05 9.49 -6.22
C TYR A 241 -41.95 9.24 -7.42
N ALA A 242 -43.12 8.65 -7.23
CA ALA A 242 -44.05 8.29 -8.31
C ALA A 242 -44.35 9.44 -9.29
N ASP A 243 -44.35 10.69 -8.79
CA ASP A 243 -44.69 11.89 -9.59
C ASP A 243 -43.44 12.68 -10.03
N VAL A 244 -42.23 12.11 -9.94
CA VAL A 244 -41.02 12.84 -10.22
C VAL A 244 -40.56 12.72 -11.68
N LYS A 245 -40.45 13.84 -12.38
CA LYS A 245 -39.94 13.89 -13.76
C LYS A 245 -38.52 13.34 -13.89
N PRO A 246 -38.17 12.63 -14.99
CA PRO A 246 -36.90 11.91 -15.17
C PRO A 246 -35.61 12.68 -14.92
N ASN A 247 -35.57 13.97 -15.14
CA ASN A 247 -34.35 14.80 -14.95
C ASN A 247 -34.38 15.72 -13.71
N SER A 248 -35.25 15.44 -12.76
CA SER A 248 -35.41 16.28 -11.57
C SER A 248 -34.25 16.13 -10.57
N ARG A 249 -34.14 17.13 -9.68
CA ARG A 249 -33.21 17.07 -8.53
C ARG A 249 -33.45 15.83 -7.66
N LYS A 250 -34.70 15.44 -7.47
CA LYS A 250 -35.10 14.25 -6.69
C LYS A 250 -34.55 12.94 -7.27
N LYS A 251 -34.49 12.80 -8.62
CA LYS A 251 -33.84 11.65 -9.26
C LYS A 251 -32.34 11.58 -8.90
N LYS A 252 -31.63 12.70 -8.93
CA LYS A 252 -30.21 12.76 -8.53
C LYS A 252 -30.00 12.41 -7.06
N GLU A 253 -30.90 12.85 -6.20
CA GLU A 253 -30.88 12.51 -4.78
C GLU A 253 -31.09 11.01 -4.55
N TRP A 254 -32.01 10.41 -5.30
CA TRP A 254 -32.26 8.96 -5.21
C TRP A 254 -31.08 8.12 -5.73
N VAL A 255 -30.48 8.50 -6.87
CA VAL A 255 -29.22 7.87 -7.33
C VAL A 255 -28.14 7.94 -6.27
N SER A 256 -28.00 9.09 -5.62
CA SER A 256 -27.02 9.27 -4.55
C SER A 256 -27.32 8.39 -3.34
N LYS A 257 -28.60 8.27 -2.92
CA LYS A 257 -29.00 7.37 -1.83
C LYS A 257 -28.73 5.91 -2.15
N LEU A 258 -29.07 5.46 -3.35
CA LEU A 258 -28.82 4.09 -3.79
C LEU A 258 -27.31 3.79 -3.87
N SER A 259 -26.52 4.69 -4.43
CA SER A 259 -25.06 4.53 -4.46
C SER A 259 -24.47 4.42 -3.06
N ARG A 260 -24.91 5.28 -2.13
CA ARG A 260 -24.46 5.23 -0.73
C ARG A 260 -24.87 3.92 -0.05
N TYR A 261 -26.07 3.43 -0.32
CA TYR A 261 -26.52 2.15 0.23
C TYR A 261 -25.65 1.00 -0.26
N LEU A 262 -25.32 0.96 -1.56
CA LEU A 262 -24.42 -0.03 -2.14
C LEU A 262 -22.99 0.09 -1.55
N GLU A 263 -22.50 1.31 -1.34
CA GLU A 263 -21.20 1.56 -0.71
C GLU A 263 -21.13 1.10 0.75
N ASN A 264 -22.20 1.23 1.52
CA ASN A 264 -22.27 0.83 2.93
C ASN A 264 -22.13 -0.69 3.14
N ASN A 265 -22.38 -1.51 2.11
CA ASN A 265 -22.23 -2.96 2.16
C ASN A 265 -20.89 -3.46 1.58
N GLN A 266 -19.98 -2.56 1.29
CA GLN A 266 -18.68 -2.88 0.69
C GLN A 266 -17.80 -3.75 1.59
N GLU A 267 -17.97 -3.69 2.92
CA GLU A 267 -17.17 -4.47 3.86
C GLU A 267 -17.42 -5.98 3.73
N TYR A 268 -18.66 -6.39 3.55
CA TYR A 268 -19.01 -7.77 3.26
C TYR A 268 -18.30 -8.26 1.98
N ILE A 269 -18.42 -7.49 0.89
CA ILE A 269 -17.78 -7.83 -0.39
C ILE A 269 -16.26 -7.85 -0.26
N ARG A 270 -15.66 -6.92 0.49
CA ARG A 270 -14.21 -6.89 0.75
C ARG A 270 -13.72 -8.13 1.47
N ASN A 271 -14.47 -8.62 2.46
CA ASN A 271 -14.09 -9.80 3.21
C ASN A 271 -14.11 -11.05 2.34
N GLU A 272 -15.11 -11.20 1.49
CA GLU A 272 -15.19 -12.30 0.53
C GLU A 272 -14.02 -12.26 -0.49
N VAL A 273 -13.68 -11.07 -1.00
CA VAL A 273 -12.56 -10.91 -1.93
C VAL A 273 -11.22 -11.22 -1.27
N LYS A 274 -10.99 -10.83 -0.01
CA LYS A 274 -9.76 -11.10 0.73
C LYS A 274 -9.47 -12.60 0.89
N VAL A 275 -10.49 -13.43 0.95
CA VAL A 275 -10.32 -14.90 1.02
C VAL A 275 -9.64 -15.44 -0.24
N PHE A 276 -9.85 -14.79 -1.39
CA PHE A 276 -9.30 -15.24 -2.69
C PHE A 276 -7.97 -14.58 -3.05
N ASP A 277 -7.72 -13.39 -2.52
CA ASP A 277 -6.50 -12.64 -2.80
C ASP A 277 -6.04 -11.83 -1.58
N PRO A 278 -5.13 -12.37 -0.76
CA PRO A 278 -4.61 -11.69 0.41
C PRO A 278 -3.80 -10.42 0.06
N TYR A 279 -3.35 -10.27 -1.20
CA TYR A 279 -2.63 -9.09 -1.67
C TYR A 279 -3.56 -7.98 -2.20
N TRP A 280 -4.85 -8.24 -2.27
CA TRP A 280 -5.84 -7.27 -2.70
C TRP A 280 -6.02 -6.18 -1.67
N THR A 281 -5.74 -4.94 -2.05
CA THR A 281 -5.87 -3.84 -1.10
C THR A 281 -7.30 -3.37 -0.96
N SER A 282 -7.66 -2.96 0.26
CA SER A 282 -9.00 -2.44 0.56
C SER A 282 -9.39 -1.23 -0.31
N LYS A 283 -8.41 -0.44 -0.77
CA LYS A 283 -8.65 0.75 -1.60
C LYS A 283 -9.10 0.40 -3.01
N ILE A 284 -8.45 -0.57 -3.71
CA ILE A 284 -8.91 -1.01 -5.03
C ILE A 284 -10.31 -1.59 -4.95
N VAL A 285 -10.54 -2.48 -3.97
CA VAL A 285 -11.86 -3.08 -3.77
C VAL A 285 -12.92 -2.01 -3.53
N ALA A 286 -12.64 -1.02 -2.68
CA ALA A 286 -13.56 0.09 -2.44
C ALA A 286 -13.87 0.90 -3.69
N GLU A 287 -12.86 1.21 -4.51
CA GLU A 287 -13.05 1.97 -5.75
C GLU A 287 -13.87 1.17 -6.77
N GLN A 288 -13.59 -0.13 -6.93
CA GLN A 288 -14.36 -1.00 -7.83
C GLN A 288 -15.83 -1.13 -7.39
N ILE A 289 -16.07 -1.33 -6.08
CA ILE A 289 -17.43 -1.38 -5.54
C ILE A 289 -18.17 -0.06 -5.78
N ARG A 290 -17.52 1.08 -5.55
CA ARG A 290 -18.10 2.41 -5.79
C ARG A 290 -18.47 2.61 -7.25
N LEU A 291 -17.59 2.24 -8.18
CA LEU A 291 -17.84 2.35 -9.62
C LEU A 291 -18.99 1.43 -10.06
N PHE A 292 -19.00 0.19 -9.55
CA PHE A 292 -20.07 -0.77 -9.80
C PHE A 292 -21.42 -0.26 -9.27
N ALA A 293 -21.45 0.18 -8.01
CA ALA A 293 -22.66 0.71 -7.38
C ALA A 293 -23.23 1.89 -8.17
N LYS A 294 -22.39 2.83 -8.60
CA LYS A 294 -22.80 3.97 -9.42
C LYS A 294 -23.37 3.53 -10.77
N LYS A 295 -22.72 2.58 -11.46
CA LYS A 295 -23.17 2.04 -12.75
C LYS A 295 -24.51 1.35 -12.61
N LYS A 296 -24.67 0.46 -11.62
CA LYS A 296 -25.94 -0.26 -11.39
C LYS A 296 -27.07 0.68 -11.01
N ALA A 297 -26.84 1.64 -10.12
CA ALA A 297 -27.83 2.66 -9.77
C ALA A 297 -28.31 3.44 -10.97
N MET A 298 -27.41 3.81 -11.90
CA MET A 298 -27.78 4.51 -13.14
C MET A 298 -28.61 3.64 -14.08
N CYS A 299 -28.21 2.39 -14.33
CA CYS A 299 -28.94 1.45 -15.19
C CYS A 299 -30.37 1.25 -14.69
N LEU A 300 -30.52 0.99 -13.40
CA LEU A 300 -31.83 0.73 -12.80
C LEU A 300 -32.81 1.89 -12.89
N ILE A 301 -32.32 3.11 -12.71
CA ILE A 301 -33.15 4.29 -12.86
C ILE A 301 -33.57 4.47 -14.31
N THR A 302 -32.69 4.17 -15.26
CA THR A 302 -32.97 4.27 -16.68
C THR A 302 -34.00 3.23 -17.12
N ASP A 303 -33.79 1.97 -16.74
CA ASP A 303 -34.64 0.85 -17.14
C ASP A 303 -36.06 0.90 -16.54
N ASN A 304 -36.19 1.43 -15.32
CA ASN A 304 -37.48 1.54 -14.62
C ASN A 304 -38.23 2.86 -14.88
N LEU A 305 -37.63 3.81 -15.57
CA LEU A 305 -38.32 5.02 -16.04
C LEU A 305 -38.79 4.91 -17.49
N ALA A 306 -38.43 3.82 -18.17
CA ALA A 306 -38.92 3.51 -19.54
C ALA A 306 -40.23 2.69 -19.56
N VAL A 307 -40.77 2.36 -18.39
CA VAL A 307 -42.08 1.74 -18.16
C VAL A 307 -42.98 2.79 -17.50
#